data_2fd0a6387b1bb13b663ced67efb28e95
#
_entry.id   2fd0a6387b1bb13b663ced67efb28e95
#
_cell.length_a   1.000
_cell.length_b   1.000
_cell.length_c   1.000
_cell.angle_alpha   90.00
_cell.angle_beta   90.00
_cell.angle_gamma   90.00
#
_symmetry.space_group_name_H-M   'P 1'
#
loop_
_entity.id
_entity.type
_entity.pdbx_description
1 polymer ?
#
loop_
_entity_poly.entity_id
_entity_poly.type
_entity_poly.pdbx_seq_one_letter_code
_entity_poly.pdbx_strand_id
1 'polypeptide(L)'
;VPYNPVPLDAATATAVNAAYAQYNGGIQQAFGALVAGGVMTQAAADAEIAKRTISFSAGQNAVVILDENLTDLTAINPGLRNLRQATSQDLLVLSSAAFIGTLADSNNPLSVNGVAIPLSDNWVLTPEEQLAIRTATDAYNTVIEEIANTNENIALVDFKALLQDASDGIAFDEFTLTTSLVTGGLVSLDGVHLTARGYALLANEILKSMDAKFGSNFTSATNGLAKAGDFPTNYSPMLR
;
A
#
# COMPACT_ATOMS: atom_id res chain seq x y z
N VAL A 1 0.50 -4.37 5.49
CA VAL A 1 0.95 -4.12 6.88
C VAL A 1 0.20 -2.90 7.38
N PRO A 2 -0.41 -2.92 8.59
CA PRO A 2 -1.06 -1.73 9.14
C PRO A 2 -0.04 -0.60 9.35
N TYR A 3 -0.48 0.65 9.23
CA TYR A 3 0.38 1.83 9.40
C TYR A 3 0.86 2.03 10.85
N ASN A 4 0.20 1.41 11.82
CA ASN A 4 0.44 1.54 13.26
C ASN A 4 0.81 0.21 13.95
N PRO A 5 1.84 -0.52 13.47
CA PRO A 5 2.13 -1.86 13.93
C PRO A 5 2.97 -1.91 15.22
N VAL A 6 3.40 -0.75 15.77
CA VAL A 6 4.42 -0.69 16.83
C VAL A 6 3.77 -0.54 18.20
N PRO A 7 3.76 -1.60 19.04
CA PRO A 7 3.34 -1.49 20.42
C PRO A 7 4.48 -0.89 21.28
N LEU A 8 4.18 0.17 22.03
CA LEU A 8 5.10 0.77 22.99
C LEU A 8 4.51 0.75 24.41
N ASP A 9 5.35 0.61 25.41
CA ASP A 9 4.99 0.95 26.79
C ASP A 9 5.15 2.44 27.04
N ALA A 10 4.62 2.92 28.18
CA ALA A 10 4.64 4.35 28.52
C ALA A 10 6.07 4.91 28.70
N ALA A 11 6.98 4.11 29.22
CA ALA A 11 8.37 4.53 29.46
C ALA A 11 9.12 4.70 28.13
N THR A 12 8.97 3.73 27.23
CA THR A 12 9.56 3.77 25.87
C THR A 12 8.99 4.92 25.05
N ALA A 13 7.66 5.11 25.08
CA ALA A 13 7.01 6.24 24.41
C ALA A 13 7.54 7.59 24.91
N THR A 14 7.73 7.75 26.23
CA THR A 14 8.31 8.97 26.82
C THR A 14 9.74 9.21 26.33
N ALA A 15 10.58 8.17 26.30
CA ALA A 15 11.97 8.27 25.87
C ALA A 15 12.07 8.64 24.36
N VAL A 16 11.23 8.03 23.51
CA VAL A 16 11.20 8.34 22.08
C VAL A 16 10.69 9.76 21.84
N ASN A 17 9.65 10.21 22.55
CA ASN A 17 9.16 11.57 22.45
C ASN A 17 10.22 12.60 22.85
N ALA A 18 11.03 12.32 23.88
CA ALA A 18 12.15 13.17 24.26
C ALA A 18 13.19 13.27 23.14
N ALA A 19 13.46 12.17 22.42
CA ALA A 19 14.37 12.18 21.28
C ALA A 19 13.84 13.03 20.10
N TYR A 20 12.52 13.05 19.87
CA TYR A 20 11.90 13.87 18.83
C TYR A 20 11.61 15.32 19.24
N ALA A 21 11.80 15.69 20.50
CA ALA A 21 11.50 17.06 20.98
C ALA A 21 12.26 18.13 20.19
N GLN A 22 13.53 17.90 19.89
CA GLN A 22 14.36 18.82 19.10
C GLN A 22 13.84 18.95 17.66
N TYR A 23 13.46 17.84 17.02
CA TYR A 23 12.86 17.85 15.69
C TYR A 23 11.53 18.61 15.70
N ASN A 24 10.61 18.28 16.60
CA ASN A 24 9.31 18.94 16.72
C ASN A 24 9.43 20.46 16.99
N GLY A 25 10.35 20.86 17.85
CA GLY A 25 10.64 22.29 18.09
C GLY A 25 11.29 22.97 16.88
N GLY A 26 12.17 22.27 16.19
CA GLY A 26 12.85 22.78 14.99
C GLY A 26 11.89 23.05 13.82
N ILE A 27 10.93 22.16 13.56
CA ILE A 27 9.92 22.38 12.50
C ILE A 27 9.04 23.58 12.81
N GLN A 28 8.62 23.79 14.08
CA GLN A 28 7.86 24.97 14.49
C GLN A 28 8.63 26.27 14.23
N GLN A 29 9.91 26.29 14.58
CA GLN A 29 10.77 27.47 14.37
C GLN A 29 10.98 27.74 12.87
N ALA A 30 11.26 26.69 12.07
CA ALA A 30 11.50 26.85 10.64
C ALA A 30 10.25 27.36 9.91
N PHE A 31 9.08 26.78 10.18
CA PHE A 31 7.83 27.24 9.57
C PHE A 31 7.44 28.64 10.07
N GLY A 32 7.68 28.97 11.34
CA GLY A 32 7.49 30.33 11.86
C GLY A 32 8.35 31.35 11.12
N ALA A 33 9.62 31.02 10.81
CA ALA A 33 10.51 31.88 10.04
C ALA A 33 10.01 32.05 8.57
N LEU A 34 9.48 30.99 7.93
CA LEU A 34 8.92 31.06 6.58
C LEU A 34 7.67 31.96 6.52
N VAL A 35 6.82 31.91 7.56
CA VAL A 35 5.67 32.81 7.68
C VAL A 35 6.12 34.25 7.89
N ALA A 36 7.05 34.48 8.79
CA ALA A 36 7.59 35.82 9.06
C ALA A 36 8.28 36.43 7.82
N GLY A 37 8.91 35.56 6.99
CA GLY A 37 9.51 35.96 5.71
C GLY A 37 8.51 36.12 4.55
N GLY A 38 7.24 35.90 4.77
CA GLY A 38 6.19 36.00 3.72
C GLY A 38 6.25 34.90 2.68
N VAL A 39 6.97 33.79 2.92
CA VAL A 39 7.12 32.66 1.99
C VAL A 39 5.88 31.78 1.99
N MET A 40 5.19 31.68 3.12
CA MET A 40 3.94 30.91 3.23
C MET A 40 2.97 31.56 4.22
N THR A 41 1.71 31.14 4.17
CA THR A 41 0.67 31.58 5.10
C THR A 41 0.77 30.84 6.43
N GLN A 42 0.26 31.46 7.52
CA GLN A 42 0.19 30.79 8.83
C GLN A 42 -0.59 29.47 8.74
N ALA A 43 -1.74 29.46 8.03
CA ALA A 43 -2.56 28.24 7.89
C ALA A 43 -1.80 27.11 7.20
N ALA A 44 -1.00 27.41 6.17
CA ALA A 44 -0.16 26.41 5.51
C ALA A 44 0.96 25.89 6.43
N ALA A 45 1.58 26.78 7.19
CA ALA A 45 2.59 26.40 8.19
C ALA A 45 2.01 25.50 9.27
N ASP A 46 0.84 25.83 9.81
CA ASP A 46 0.15 25.04 10.84
C ASP A 46 -0.20 23.63 10.32
N ALA A 47 -0.63 23.53 9.07
CA ALA A 47 -0.92 22.26 8.44
C ALA A 47 0.34 21.38 8.27
N GLU A 48 1.46 21.97 7.84
CA GLU A 48 2.75 21.27 7.73
C GLU A 48 3.27 20.84 9.11
N ILE A 49 3.21 21.70 10.11
CA ILE A 49 3.60 21.38 11.49
C ILE A 49 2.76 20.21 12.02
N ALA A 50 1.45 20.24 11.82
CA ALA A 50 0.57 19.18 12.27
C ALA A 50 0.89 17.82 11.63
N LYS A 51 1.17 17.79 10.30
CA LYS A 51 1.60 16.57 9.59
C LYS A 51 2.91 16.00 10.14
N ARG A 52 3.85 16.86 10.50
CA ARG A 52 5.23 16.48 10.85
C ARG A 52 5.46 16.25 12.33
N THR A 53 4.57 16.71 13.20
CA THR A 53 4.72 16.52 14.64
C THR A 53 4.68 15.03 14.98
N ILE A 54 5.80 14.50 15.50
CA ILE A 54 5.97 13.11 15.87
C ILE A 54 5.64 12.94 17.34
N SER A 55 4.69 12.04 17.65
CA SER A 55 4.27 11.79 19.02
C SER A 55 3.85 10.33 19.21
N PHE A 56 4.34 9.71 20.28
CA PHE A 56 4.06 8.33 20.65
C PHE A 56 3.31 8.26 21.98
N SER A 57 2.49 7.22 22.14
CA SER A 57 1.77 6.92 23.38
C SER A 57 1.94 5.45 23.76
N ALA A 58 1.55 5.09 24.98
CA ALA A 58 1.42 3.68 25.33
C ALA A 58 0.34 3.02 24.45
N GLY A 59 0.65 1.84 23.91
CA GLY A 59 -0.22 1.12 22.95
C GLY A 59 0.35 1.11 21.54
N GLN A 60 -0.54 0.91 20.56
CA GLN A 60 -0.17 0.84 19.14
C GLN A 60 0.13 2.23 18.57
N ASN A 61 1.24 2.34 17.86
CA ASN A 61 1.71 3.60 17.30
C ASN A 61 2.01 3.47 15.81
N ALA A 62 1.79 4.57 15.08
CA ALA A 62 2.18 4.71 13.71
C ALA A 62 3.70 4.77 13.58
N VAL A 63 4.24 4.17 12.52
CA VAL A 63 5.66 4.27 12.20
C VAL A 63 6.03 5.67 11.74
N VAL A 64 7.27 6.08 11.98
CA VAL A 64 7.85 7.28 11.36
C VAL A 64 8.42 6.92 10.00
N ILE A 65 8.09 7.72 9.00
CA ILE A 65 8.49 7.56 7.60
C ILE A 65 9.22 8.81 7.10
N LEU A 66 10.03 8.61 6.06
CA LEU A 66 10.44 9.69 5.17
C LEU A 66 9.34 9.93 4.14
N ASP A 67 8.98 11.19 3.93
CA ASP A 67 8.00 11.61 2.94
C ASP A 67 8.57 12.77 2.13
N GLU A 68 8.99 12.49 0.91
CA GLU A 68 9.63 13.46 0.01
C GLU A 68 8.68 14.56 -0.47
N ASN A 69 7.37 14.37 -0.34
CA ASN A 69 6.36 15.36 -0.72
C ASN A 69 6.19 16.46 0.33
N LEU A 70 6.83 16.34 1.50
CA LEU A 70 6.84 17.40 2.50
C LEU A 70 7.78 18.54 2.08
N THR A 71 7.47 19.76 2.53
CA THR A 71 8.35 20.93 2.33
C THR A 71 9.75 20.66 2.85
N ASP A 72 10.78 20.78 2.00
CA ASP A 72 12.16 20.57 2.40
C ASP A 72 12.66 21.73 3.27
N LEU A 73 13.02 21.41 4.52
CA LEU A 73 13.56 22.33 5.50
C LEU A 73 15.08 22.15 5.73
N THR A 74 15.72 21.23 5.01
CA THR A 74 17.13 20.88 5.23
C THR A 74 18.09 22.04 4.92
N ALA A 75 17.68 22.95 4.04
CA ALA A 75 18.43 24.18 3.77
C ALA A 75 18.42 25.17 4.96
N ILE A 76 17.37 25.12 5.79
CA ILE A 76 17.28 25.93 7.03
C ILE A 76 18.05 25.23 8.15
N ASN A 77 17.81 23.93 8.30
CA ASN A 77 18.50 23.10 9.28
C ASN A 77 18.60 21.65 8.76
N PRO A 78 19.80 21.12 8.53
CA PRO A 78 20.00 19.75 8.02
C PRO A 78 19.38 18.63 8.87
N GLY A 79 19.09 18.89 10.15
CA GLY A 79 18.40 17.97 11.05
C GLY A 79 16.87 17.89 10.81
N LEU A 80 16.30 18.83 10.05
CA LEU A 80 14.86 18.87 9.76
C LEU A 80 14.53 18.09 8.49
N ARG A 81 14.85 16.80 8.52
CA ARG A 81 14.49 15.88 7.44
C ARG A 81 12.98 15.83 7.26
N ASN A 82 12.54 15.37 6.09
CA ASN A 82 11.13 15.21 5.73
C ASN A 82 10.50 14.01 6.44
N LEU A 83 10.29 14.13 7.74
CA LEU A 83 9.72 13.07 8.57
C LEU A 83 8.27 13.38 8.95
N ARG A 84 7.45 12.34 8.98
CA ARG A 84 6.12 12.31 9.61
C ARG A 84 5.77 10.91 10.11
N GLN A 85 4.74 10.80 10.91
CA GLN A 85 4.14 9.51 11.19
C GLN A 85 3.24 9.07 10.02
N ALA A 86 3.23 7.77 9.76
CA ALA A 86 2.34 7.18 8.76
C ALA A 86 0.87 7.31 9.20
N THR A 87 -0.01 7.36 8.24
CA THR A 87 -1.48 7.41 8.42
C THR A 87 -2.13 6.16 7.83
N SER A 88 -3.44 6.01 8.01
CA SER A 88 -4.21 4.93 7.39
C SER A 88 -4.25 4.99 5.85
N GLN A 89 -3.79 6.09 5.26
CA GLN A 89 -3.71 6.27 3.81
C GLN A 89 -2.36 5.83 3.23
N ASP A 90 -1.35 5.63 4.07
CA ASP A 90 -0.04 5.13 3.66
C ASP A 90 -0.06 3.61 3.54
N LEU A 91 0.55 3.07 2.49
CA LEU A 91 0.66 1.64 2.26
C LEU A 91 2.07 1.15 2.57
N LEU A 92 2.23 0.45 3.67
CA LEU A 92 3.50 -0.21 4.00
C LEU A 92 3.63 -1.49 3.18
N VAL A 93 4.79 -1.71 2.54
CA VAL A 93 5.05 -2.94 1.75
C VAL A 93 5.01 -4.18 2.64
N LEU A 94 4.65 -5.34 2.07
CA LEU A 94 4.49 -6.58 2.84
C LEU A 94 5.76 -6.99 3.59
N SER A 95 6.92 -6.82 2.99
CA SER A 95 8.22 -7.14 3.59
C SER A 95 8.57 -6.25 4.79
N SER A 96 7.94 -5.08 4.95
CA SER A 96 8.18 -4.19 6.09
C SER A 96 7.78 -4.82 7.41
N ALA A 97 6.86 -5.79 7.42
CA ALA A 97 6.41 -6.50 8.63
C ALA A 97 7.57 -7.17 9.40
N ALA A 98 8.57 -7.70 8.67
CA ALA A 98 9.73 -8.34 9.29
C ALA A 98 10.82 -7.33 9.71
N PHE A 99 10.76 -6.09 9.19
CA PHE A 99 11.76 -5.05 9.43
C PHE A 99 11.35 -4.09 10.55
N ILE A 100 10.08 -3.69 10.59
CA ILE A 100 9.55 -2.78 11.62
C ILE A 100 9.72 -3.41 13.00
N GLY A 101 10.19 -2.60 13.96
CA GLY A 101 10.39 -3.05 15.34
C GLY A 101 11.73 -3.76 15.59
N THR A 102 12.52 -4.07 14.54
CA THR A 102 13.88 -4.58 14.73
C THR A 102 14.84 -3.45 15.12
N LEU A 103 15.95 -3.79 15.76
CA LEU A 103 16.98 -2.81 16.13
C LEU A 103 17.92 -2.54 14.94
N ALA A 104 18.16 -1.28 14.62
CA ALA A 104 19.19 -0.88 13.66
C ALA A 104 20.60 -1.06 14.23
N ASP A 105 20.76 -0.89 15.54
CA ASP A 105 21.98 -1.17 16.30
C ASP A 105 21.61 -2.06 17.51
N SER A 106 22.12 -3.27 17.53
CA SER A 106 21.86 -4.26 18.61
C SER A 106 22.31 -3.78 19.99
N ASN A 107 23.23 -2.82 20.08
CA ASN A 107 23.72 -2.24 21.31
C ASN A 107 22.90 -1.03 21.78
N ASN A 108 21.98 -0.54 20.96
CA ASN A 108 21.12 0.58 21.29
C ASN A 108 19.64 0.17 21.24
N PRO A 109 19.00 -0.10 22.39
CA PRO A 109 17.60 -0.56 22.43
C PRO A 109 16.59 0.50 21.95
N LEU A 110 17.00 1.77 21.78
CA LEU A 110 16.17 2.82 21.23
C LEU A 110 16.28 2.93 19.70
N SER A 111 17.21 2.21 19.05
CA SER A 111 17.40 2.27 17.59
C SER A 111 16.37 1.43 16.83
N VAL A 112 15.10 1.56 17.18
CA VAL A 112 14.00 0.75 16.63
C VAL A 112 13.60 1.27 15.26
N ASN A 113 13.65 0.40 14.23
CA ASN A 113 13.21 0.69 12.87
C ASN A 113 11.70 0.98 12.83
N GLY A 114 11.33 2.06 12.20
CA GLY A 114 9.96 2.59 12.18
C GLY A 114 9.59 3.44 13.39
N VAL A 115 10.49 3.60 14.38
CA VAL A 115 10.29 4.43 15.57
C VAL A 115 11.36 5.54 15.64
N ALA A 116 12.50 5.28 16.26
CA ALA A 116 13.60 6.23 16.31
C ALA A 116 14.42 6.26 14.99
N ILE A 117 14.38 5.16 14.23
CA ILE A 117 14.96 5.09 12.88
C ILE A 117 13.80 5.12 11.88
N PRO A 118 13.58 6.25 11.20
CA PRO A 118 12.49 6.39 10.23
C PRO A 118 12.61 5.36 9.10
N LEU A 119 11.48 4.85 8.64
CA LEU A 119 11.44 4.03 7.44
C LEU A 119 11.80 4.89 6.23
N SER A 120 12.68 4.39 5.39
CA SER A 120 13.01 5.01 4.11
C SER A 120 11.90 4.75 3.09
N ASP A 121 11.94 5.50 2.01
CA ASP A 121 10.99 5.52 0.91
C ASP A 121 10.60 4.11 0.39
N ASN A 122 11.56 3.22 0.22
CA ASN A 122 11.32 1.85 -0.27
C ASN A 122 10.42 0.97 0.63
N TRP A 123 10.02 1.43 1.81
CA TRP A 123 9.15 0.71 2.74
C TRP A 123 7.70 1.17 2.75
N VAL A 124 7.40 2.29 2.08
CA VAL A 124 6.08 2.91 2.12
C VAL A 124 5.71 3.51 0.77
N LEU A 125 4.43 3.45 0.42
CA LEU A 125 3.82 4.22 -0.66
C LEU A 125 2.93 5.28 -0.05
N THR A 126 3.30 6.54 -0.21
CA THR A 126 2.52 7.69 0.23
C THR A 126 1.26 7.88 -0.63
N PRO A 127 0.24 8.63 -0.18
CA PRO A 127 -0.94 8.93 -0.99
C PRO A 127 -0.61 9.57 -2.35
N GLU A 128 0.40 10.43 -2.40
CA GLU A 128 0.85 11.10 -3.62
C GLU A 128 1.45 10.10 -4.63
N GLU A 129 2.28 9.18 -4.17
CA GLU A 129 2.84 8.11 -5.02
C GLU A 129 1.75 7.14 -5.49
N GLN A 130 0.83 6.76 -4.60
CA GLN A 130 -0.33 5.96 -4.98
C GLN A 130 -1.18 6.65 -6.06
N LEU A 131 -1.36 7.98 -5.96
CA LEU A 131 -2.06 8.76 -6.98
C LEU A 131 -1.30 8.75 -8.30
N ALA A 132 0.02 8.94 -8.28
CA ALA A 132 0.85 8.90 -9.48
C ALA A 132 0.78 7.52 -10.18
N ILE A 133 0.87 6.43 -9.41
CA ILE A 133 0.72 5.05 -9.92
C ILE A 133 -0.66 4.84 -10.52
N ARG A 134 -1.74 5.25 -9.83
CA ARG A 134 -3.10 5.12 -10.35
C ARG A 134 -3.27 5.90 -11.65
N THR A 135 -2.81 7.14 -11.69
CA THR A 135 -2.90 7.99 -12.87
C THR A 135 -2.19 7.38 -14.08
N ALA A 136 -0.98 6.85 -13.89
CA ALA A 136 -0.23 6.17 -14.94
C ALA A 136 -0.94 4.88 -15.39
N THR A 137 -1.43 4.07 -14.43
CA THR A 137 -2.16 2.83 -14.73
C THR A 137 -3.44 3.10 -15.52
N ASP A 138 -4.20 4.12 -15.15
CA ASP A 138 -5.42 4.52 -15.86
C ASP A 138 -5.11 4.99 -17.28
N ALA A 139 -4.05 5.77 -17.48
CA ALA A 139 -3.60 6.18 -18.80
C ALA A 139 -3.19 4.98 -19.68
N TYR A 140 -2.46 4.01 -19.13
CA TYR A 140 -2.10 2.79 -19.86
C TYR A 140 -3.33 1.97 -20.22
N ASN A 141 -4.28 1.78 -19.29
CA ASN A 141 -5.50 1.02 -19.56
C ASN A 141 -6.37 1.71 -20.62
N THR A 142 -6.46 3.05 -20.62
CA THR A 142 -7.14 3.80 -21.68
C THR A 142 -6.57 3.48 -23.06
N VAL A 143 -5.25 3.51 -23.21
CA VAL A 143 -4.57 3.18 -24.48
C VAL A 143 -4.82 1.72 -24.90
N ILE A 144 -4.75 0.78 -23.94
CA ILE A 144 -5.02 -0.64 -24.20
C ILE A 144 -6.46 -0.84 -24.68
N GLU A 145 -7.42 -0.17 -24.02
CA GLU A 145 -8.82 -0.22 -24.37
C GLU A 145 -9.10 0.36 -25.76
N GLU A 146 -8.52 1.52 -26.09
CA GLU A 146 -8.62 2.15 -27.41
C GLU A 146 -8.09 1.22 -28.51
N ILE A 147 -6.95 0.57 -28.31
CA ILE A 147 -6.37 -0.39 -29.26
C ILE A 147 -7.29 -1.60 -29.43
N ALA A 148 -7.82 -2.16 -28.35
CA ALA A 148 -8.71 -3.33 -28.40
C ALA A 148 -10.04 -2.98 -29.07
N ASN A 149 -10.60 -1.80 -28.83
CA ASN A 149 -11.85 -1.35 -29.42
C ASN A 149 -11.75 -1.05 -30.92
N THR A 150 -10.57 -0.65 -31.38
CA THR A 150 -10.33 -0.35 -32.81
C THR A 150 -9.82 -1.53 -33.62
N ASN A 151 -9.54 -2.67 -32.99
CA ASN A 151 -9.01 -3.87 -33.63
C ASN A 151 -9.92 -5.10 -33.37
N GLU A 152 -10.50 -5.62 -34.43
CA GLU A 152 -11.41 -6.78 -34.37
C GLU A 152 -10.70 -8.09 -33.96
N ASN A 153 -9.37 -8.14 -34.04
CA ASN A 153 -8.58 -9.32 -33.69
C ASN A 153 -8.08 -9.32 -32.24
N ILE A 154 -8.54 -8.35 -31.42
CA ILE A 154 -8.14 -8.25 -30.02
C ILE A 154 -9.38 -8.36 -29.12
N ALA A 155 -9.39 -9.36 -28.22
CA ALA A 155 -10.32 -9.44 -27.11
C ALA A 155 -9.70 -8.80 -25.87
N LEU A 156 -10.46 -7.96 -25.18
CA LEU A 156 -10.02 -7.25 -23.97
C LEU A 156 -10.56 -7.94 -22.73
N VAL A 157 -9.72 -8.08 -21.72
CA VAL A 157 -10.13 -8.44 -20.34
C VAL A 157 -9.68 -7.35 -19.39
N ASP A 158 -10.61 -6.71 -18.70
CA ASP A 158 -10.32 -5.69 -17.70
C ASP A 158 -9.98 -6.34 -16.35
N PHE A 159 -8.70 -6.67 -16.15
CA PHE A 159 -8.22 -7.24 -14.90
C PHE A 159 -8.27 -6.26 -13.73
N LYS A 160 -8.20 -4.96 -14.00
CA LYS A 160 -8.32 -3.94 -12.95
C LYS A 160 -9.72 -3.96 -12.37
N ALA A 161 -10.75 -3.95 -13.21
CA ALA A 161 -12.13 -4.07 -12.78
C ALA A 161 -12.37 -5.40 -12.04
N LEU A 162 -11.88 -6.52 -12.56
CA LEU A 162 -12.00 -7.83 -11.93
C LEU A 162 -11.40 -7.86 -10.51
N LEU A 163 -10.21 -7.29 -10.31
CA LEU A 163 -9.58 -7.21 -8.98
C LEU A 163 -10.31 -6.23 -8.05
N GLN A 164 -10.89 -5.18 -8.59
CA GLN A 164 -11.70 -4.23 -7.82
C GLN A 164 -13.00 -4.88 -7.34
N ASP A 165 -13.72 -5.60 -8.21
CA ASP A 165 -14.90 -6.37 -7.84
C ASP A 165 -14.56 -7.44 -6.80
N ALA A 166 -13.38 -8.04 -6.90
CA ALA A 166 -12.91 -9.03 -5.93
C ALA A 166 -12.63 -8.43 -4.54
N SER A 167 -12.45 -7.12 -4.40
CA SER A 167 -12.34 -6.48 -3.07
C SER A 167 -13.63 -6.61 -2.27
N ASP A 168 -14.77 -6.58 -2.97
CA ASP A 168 -16.11 -6.72 -2.38
C ASP A 168 -16.60 -8.19 -2.40
N GLY A 169 -16.02 -9.00 -3.25
CA GLY A 169 -16.27 -10.43 -3.39
C GLY A 169 -16.85 -10.81 -4.75
N ILE A 170 -16.16 -11.71 -5.47
CA ILE A 170 -16.61 -12.27 -6.74
C ILE A 170 -17.15 -13.68 -6.54
N ALA A 171 -18.37 -13.92 -7.00
CA ALA A 171 -18.93 -15.28 -7.06
C ALA A 171 -18.24 -16.10 -8.16
N PHE A 172 -17.75 -17.29 -7.78
CA PHE A 172 -17.22 -18.29 -8.70
C PHE A 172 -17.76 -19.65 -8.31
N ASP A 173 -18.78 -20.09 -9.02
CA ASP A 173 -19.64 -21.24 -8.67
C ASP A 173 -20.19 -21.08 -7.24
N GLU A 174 -19.94 -22.05 -6.35
CA GLU A 174 -20.37 -22.06 -4.96
C GLU A 174 -19.45 -21.23 -4.01
N PHE A 175 -18.38 -20.62 -4.52
CA PHE A 175 -17.42 -19.86 -3.73
C PHE A 175 -17.55 -18.36 -3.97
N THR A 176 -17.26 -17.57 -2.94
CA THR A 176 -17.01 -16.13 -3.06
C THR A 176 -15.52 -15.89 -2.86
N LEU A 177 -14.86 -15.38 -3.89
CA LEU A 177 -13.43 -15.06 -3.84
C LEU A 177 -13.24 -13.58 -3.53
N THR A 178 -12.32 -13.28 -2.61
CA THR A 178 -11.92 -11.92 -2.25
C THR A 178 -10.41 -11.74 -2.35
N THR A 179 -9.95 -10.49 -2.30
CA THR A 179 -8.52 -10.14 -2.26
C THR A 179 -7.89 -10.31 -0.87
N SER A 180 -8.67 -10.70 0.15
CA SER A 180 -8.15 -10.91 1.51
C SER A 180 -7.05 -11.96 1.52
N LEU A 181 -5.88 -11.58 2.01
CA LEU A 181 -4.73 -12.48 2.09
C LEU A 181 -5.07 -13.70 2.96
N VAL A 182 -4.63 -14.89 2.57
CA VAL A 182 -4.86 -16.18 3.24
C VAL A 182 -6.30 -16.72 3.13
N THR A 183 -7.31 -15.90 3.40
CA THR A 183 -8.70 -16.35 3.55
C THR A 183 -9.60 -16.06 2.36
N GLY A 184 -9.21 -15.08 1.51
CA GLY A 184 -10.03 -14.62 0.38
C GLY A 184 -10.11 -15.57 -0.79
N GLY A 185 -9.19 -16.51 -0.90
CA GLY A 185 -9.19 -17.55 -1.93
C GLY A 185 -8.77 -17.10 -3.33
N LEU A 186 -8.70 -15.80 -3.61
CA LEU A 186 -8.24 -15.25 -4.89
C LEU A 186 -6.72 -15.11 -4.95
N VAL A 187 -6.12 -14.49 -3.93
CA VAL A 187 -4.69 -14.14 -3.87
C VAL A 187 -3.95 -15.18 -3.03
N SER A 188 -2.77 -15.58 -3.49
CA SER A 188 -1.90 -16.56 -2.81
C SER A 188 -1.19 -15.93 -1.59
N LEU A 189 -0.46 -16.78 -0.84
CA LEU A 189 0.20 -16.35 0.40
C LEU A 189 1.30 -15.31 0.21
N ASP A 190 1.80 -15.12 -1.01
CA ASP A 190 2.79 -14.08 -1.30
C ASP A 190 2.17 -12.68 -1.49
N GLY A 191 0.84 -12.59 -1.52
CA GLY A 191 0.11 -11.33 -1.66
C GLY A 191 0.14 -10.71 -3.05
N VAL A 192 0.69 -11.42 -4.05
CA VAL A 192 0.88 -10.93 -5.43
C VAL A 192 0.25 -11.87 -6.46
N HIS A 193 0.62 -13.14 -6.46
CA HIS A 193 0.10 -14.12 -7.41
C HIS A 193 -1.31 -14.58 -7.00
N LEU A 194 -2.07 -15.04 -7.99
CA LEU A 194 -3.36 -15.66 -7.72
C LEU A 194 -3.16 -17.09 -7.19
N THR A 195 -4.18 -17.61 -6.52
CA THR A 195 -4.27 -19.03 -6.21
C THR A 195 -4.61 -19.82 -7.49
N ALA A 196 -4.56 -21.15 -7.46
CA ALA A 196 -5.00 -21.95 -8.60
C ALA A 196 -6.47 -21.66 -8.96
N ARG A 197 -7.35 -21.47 -7.94
CA ARG A 197 -8.74 -21.07 -8.16
C ARG A 197 -8.87 -19.67 -8.71
N GLY A 198 -8.05 -18.73 -8.26
CA GLY A 198 -7.98 -17.37 -8.80
C GLY A 198 -7.57 -17.37 -10.28
N TYR A 199 -6.57 -18.17 -10.65
CA TYR A 199 -6.20 -18.32 -12.06
C TYR A 199 -7.28 -18.98 -12.89
N ALA A 200 -8.06 -19.93 -12.35
CA ALA A 200 -9.20 -20.53 -13.04
C ALA A 200 -10.30 -19.50 -13.32
N LEU A 201 -10.62 -18.64 -12.36
CA LEU A 201 -11.53 -17.50 -12.56
C LEU A 201 -11.03 -16.60 -13.70
N LEU A 202 -9.74 -16.22 -13.64
CA LEU A 202 -9.10 -15.37 -14.64
C LEU A 202 -9.17 -16.01 -16.04
N ALA A 203 -8.88 -17.30 -16.15
CA ALA A 203 -9.00 -18.04 -17.41
C ALA A 203 -10.42 -18.00 -17.97
N ASN A 204 -11.44 -18.14 -17.11
CA ASN A 204 -12.83 -18.03 -17.52
C ASN A 204 -13.18 -16.64 -18.06
N GLU A 205 -12.68 -15.57 -17.44
CA GLU A 205 -12.90 -14.20 -17.96
C GLU A 205 -12.24 -13.99 -19.34
N ILE A 206 -11.05 -14.58 -19.55
CA ILE A 206 -10.41 -14.58 -20.88
C ILE A 206 -11.29 -15.31 -21.89
N LEU A 207 -11.78 -16.51 -21.57
CA LEU A 207 -12.63 -17.31 -22.46
C LEU A 207 -13.96 -16.62 -22.76
N LYS A 208 -14.59 -15.97 -21.77
CA LYS A 208 -15.81 -15.16 -21.96
C LYS A 208 -15.56 -13.97 -22.91
N SER A 209 -14.42 -13.29 -22.75
CA SER A 209 -14.03 -12.20 -23.64
C SER A 209 -13.80 -12.69 -25.08
N MET A 210 -13.20 -13.87 -25.25
CA MET A 210 -13.04 -14.50 -26.56
C MET A 210 -14.40 -14.85 -27.19
N ASP A 211 -15.34 -15.39 -26.43
CA ASP A 211 -16.68 -15.67 -26.91
C ASP A 211 -17.39 -14.40 -27.40
N ALA A 212 -17.30 -13.34 -26.58
CA ALA A 212 -17.92 -12.05 -26.91
C ALA A 212 -17.31 -11.40 -28.16
N LYS A 213 -15.98 -11.50 -28.34
CA LYS A 213 -15.28 -10.82 -29.42
C LYS A 213 -15.27 -11.63 -30.72
N PHE A 214 -15.07 -12.94 -30.63
CA PHE A 214 -14.81 -13.80 -31.78
C PHE A 214 -15.97 -14.79 -32.11
N GLY A 215 -17.04 -14.77 -31.30
CA GLY A 215 -18.17 -15.69 -31.50
C GLY A 215 -17.81 -17.17 -31.24
N SER A 216 -16.79 -17.43 -30.43
CA SER A 216 -16.48 -18.77 -29.91
C SER A 216 -17.61 -19.24 -28.98
N ASN A 217 -17.51 -20.44 -28.44
CA ASN A 217 -18.60 -21.06 -27.67
C ASN A 217 -18.14 -21.68 -26.33
N PHE A 218 -17.05 -21.17 -25.74
CA PHE A 218 -16.50 -21.72 -24.49
C PHE A 218 -17.50 -21.68 -23.34
N THR A 219 -18.29 -20.61 -23.22
CA THR A 219 -19.30 -20.45 -22.16
C THR A 219 -20.48 -21.43 -22.28
N SER A 220 -20.77 -21.91 -23.49
CA SER A 220 -21.88 -22.84 -23.78
C SER A 220 -21.42 -24.28 -24.01
N ALA A 221 -20.13 -24.52 -24.20
CA ALA A 221 -19.57 -25.84 -24.41
C ALA A 221 -19.55 -26.67 -23.13
N THR A 222 -19.75 -27.97 -23.23
CA THR A 222 -19.60 -28.89 -22.09
C THR A 222 -18.16 -28.85 -21.60
N ASN A 223 -17.94 -28.50 -20.32
CA ASN A 223 -16.63 -28.31 -19.71
C ASN A 223 -15.77 -27.22 -20.40
N GLY A 224 -16.41 -26.25 -21.05
CA GLY A 224 -15.70 -25.15 -21.71
C GLY A 224 -15.09 -24.12 -20.74
N LEU A 225 -15.68 -23.98 -19.53
CA LEU A 225 -15.16 -23.17 -18.48
C LEU A 225 -14.63 -24.01 -17.30
N ALA A 226 -13.64 -23.51 -16.62
CA ALA A 226 -13.11 -24.09 -15.40
C ALA A 226 -14.16 -24.02 -14.27
N LYS A 227 -14.22 -25.02 -13.41
CA LYS A 227 -15.08 -25.05 -12.23
C LYS A 227 -14.27 -24.74 -10.99
N ALA A 228 -14.80 -23.89 -10.11
CA ALA A 228 -14.10 -23.46 -8.91
C ALA A 228 -13.67 -24.63 -8.00
N GLY A 229 -14.50 -25.66 -7.88
CA GLY A 229 -14.24 -26.83 -7.05
C GLY A 229 -13.04 -27.68 -7.49
N ASP A 230 -12.64 -27.61 -8.78
CA ASP A 230 -11.53 -28.39 -9.33
C ASP A 230 -10.15 -27.76 -8.99
N PHE A 231 -10.12 -26.54 -8.47
CA PHE A 231 -8.89 -25.79 -8.21
C PHE A 231 -8.78 -25.42 -6.73
N PRO A 232 -7.65 -25.77 -6.07
CA PRO A 232 -7.42 -25.39 -4.69
C PRO A 232 -7.08 -23.89 -4.56
N THR A 233 -7.28 -23.34 -3.36
CA THR A 233 -6.83 -21.99 -3.04
C THR A 233 -5.38 -22.01 -2.54
N ASN A 234 -5.17 -22.36 -1.27
CA ASN A 234 -3.84 -22.50 -0.69
C ASN A 234 -3.58 -23.96 -0.35
N TYR A 235 -2.36 -24.41 -0.56
CA TYR A 235 -1.94 -25.74 -0.17
C TYR A 235 -1.66 -25.78 1.34
N SER A 236 -2.00 -26.90 1.97
CA SER A 236 -1.59 -27.14 3.35
C SER A 236 -0.05 -27.11 3.44
N PRO A 237 0.53 -26.42 4.44
CA PRO A 237 1.98 -26.47 4.67
C PRO A 237 2.50 -27.88 5.02
N MET A 238 1.57 -28.81 5.30
CA MET A 238 1.88 -30.23 5.54
C MET A 238 1.97 -31.06 4.25
N LEU A 239 1.59 -30.49 3.09
CA LEU A 239 1.79 -31.13 1.81
C LEU A 239 3.28 -31.01 1.42
N ARG A 240 3.98 -32.11 1.45
CA ARG A 240 5.38 -32.26 1.01
C ARG A 240 5.42 -33.11 -0.24
#